data_d6b2248317bb05171fc5ec5071b47940
#
_entry.id   d6b2248317bb05171fc5ec5071b47940
#
_cell.length_a   1.000
_cell.length_b   1.000
_cell.length_c   1.000
_cell.angle_alpha   90.00
_cell.angle_beta   90.00
_cell.angle_gamma   90.00
#
_symmetry.space_group_name_H-M   'P 1'
#
loop_
_entity.id
_entity.type
_entity.pdbx_description
1 polymer ?
#
loop_
_entity_poly.entity_id
_entity_poly.type
_entity_poly.pdbx_seq_one_letter_code
_entity_poly.pdbx_strand_id
1 'polypeptide(L)'
;MCIRDRPCAPWALAVFMSPTPVQAKPAQVPYFPYLLCVVDTGSGKVLTLTPPRKIDEYTPHFSADFLPLLQQHGLPREFWSADDRTTAFITPIAKQLGIPVNVQADMTPMDELLDELYDHLNDASFEGADEMGNAPDDAEVLRLLAAHIADAPETLRAIPDYMLTEIRAAISALPNSRNALCALDEEIKRRRLPPHQ
;
A
#
# COMPACT_ATOMS: atom_id res chain seq x y z
N MET A 1 31.65 -10.05 16.99
CA MET A 1 32.42 -8.80 17.22
C MET A 1 31.38 -7.68 17.27
N CYS A 2 30.96 -7.28 18.48
CA CYS A 2 29.92 -6.26 18.66
C CYS A 2 30.52 -4.89 18.37
N ILE A 3 30.02 -4.21 17.34
CA ILE A 3 30.34 -2.80 17.09
C ILE A 3 29.49 -1.99 18.09
N ARG A 4 29.97 -1.89 19.36
CA ARG A 4 29.27 -1.22 20.46
C ARG A 4 29.44 0.31 20.49
N ASP A 5 30.15 0.91 19.53
CA ASP A 5 30.59 2.31 19.64
C ASP A 5 29.99 3.26 18.59
N ARG A 6 29.01 2.84 17.79
CA ARG A 6 28.22 3.79 17.01
C ARG A 6 26.95 4.13 17.79
N PRO A 7 26.64 5.42 18.00
CA PRO A 7 25.32 5.78 18.50
C PRO A 7 24.30 5.20 17.53
N CYS A 8 23.50 4.25 18.02
CA CYS A 8 22.45 3.63 17.21
C CYS A 8 21.51 4.73 16.75
N ALA A 9 21.49 5.02 15.45
CA ALA A 9 20.58 6.00 14.90
C ALA A 9 19.13 5.49 14.99
N PRO A 10 18.13 6.36 14.95
CA PRO A 10 16.76 5.96 14.73
C PRO A 10 16.59 5.25 13.39
N TRP A 11 15.64 4.33 13.32
CA TRP A 11 15.19 3.76 12.05
C TRP A 11 13.82 4.33 11.69
N ALA A 12 13.71 4.91 10.51
CA ALA A 12 12.44 5.32 9.94
C ALA A 12 11.80 4.15 9.20
N LEU A 13 10.51 3.95 9.45
CA LEU A 13 9.73 2.87 8.84
C LEU A 13 8.51 3.46 8.13
N ALA A 14 8.17 2.87 6.98
CA ALA A 14 6.93 3.14 6.27
C ALA A 14 6.34 1.84 5.73
N VAL A 15 5.07 1.59 6.05
CA VAL A 15 4.24 0.56 5.41
C VAL A 15 3.30 1.28 4.46
N PHE A 16 3.56 1.20 3.18
CA PHE A 16 2.84 1.95 2.16
C PHE A 16 2.30 1.03 1.06
N MET A 17 1.31 1.52 0.34
CA MET A 17 0.71 0.82 -0.78
C MET A 17 1.48 1.16 -2.06
N SER A 18 1.84 0.15 -2.83
CA SER A 18 2.44 0.37 -4.16
C SER A 18 1.47 1.14 -5.06
N PRO A 19 1.93 2.13 -5.84
CA PRO A 19 1.11 2.78 -6.84
C PRO A 19 0.78 1.84 -8.01
N THR A 20 1.61 0.81 -8.21
CA THR A 20 1.46 -0.16 -9.30
C THR A 20 0.70 -1.39 -8.83
N PRO A 21 -0.41 -1.75 -9.47
CA PRO A 21 -1.13 -2.97 -9.15
C PRO A 21 -0.33 -4.20 -9.59
N VAL A 22 -0.47 -5.27 -8.84
CA VAL A 22 0.10 -6.58 -9.17
C VAL A 22 -1.00 -7.56 -9.50
N GLN A 23 -0.83 -8.29 -10.61
CA GLN A 23 -1.70 -9.38 -11.01
C GLN A 23 -0.91 -10.69 -10.98
N ALA A 24 -1.22 -11.55 -10.03
CA ALA A 24 -0.49 -12.82 -9.87
C ALA A 24 -0.79 -13.84 -10.99
N LYS A 25 -1.97 -13.75 -11.62
CA LYS A 25 -2.38 -14.59 -12.76
C LYS A 25 -3.31 -13.79 -13.67
N PRO A 26 -3.30 -14.01 -15.00
CA PRO A 26 -4.10 -13.26 -15.95
C PRO A 26 -5.62 -13.24 -15.68
N ALA A 27 -6.14 -14.22 -14.94
CA ALA A 27 -7.57 -14.33 -14.60
C ALA A 27 -7.90 -13.78 -13.19
N GLN A 28 -6.93 -13.26 -12.45
CA GLN A 28 -7.17 -12.70 -11.12
C GLN A 28 -7.31 -11.19 -11.20
N VAL A 29 -8.16 -10.64 -10.32
CA VAL A 29 -8.29 -9.19 -10.17
C VAL A 29 -6.96 -8.62 -9.68
N PRO A 30 -6.41 -7.59 -10.35
CA PRO A 30 -5.24 -6.88 -9.88
C PRO A 30 -5.48 -6.33 -8.47
N TYR A 31 -4.44 -6.31 -7.66
CA TYR A 31 -4.50 -5.71 -6.33
C TYR A 31 -3.29 -4.81 -6.09
N PHE A 32 -3.46 -3.80 -5.27
CA PHE A 32 -2.37 -2.92 -4.85
C PHE A 32 -1.68 -3.53 -3.64
N PRO A 33 -0.42 -3.97 -3.79
CA PRO A 33 0.29 -4.60 -2.69
C PRO A 33 0.83 -3.57 -1.70
N TYR A 34 1.13 -4.06 -0.49
CA TYR A 34 1.84 -3.29 0.52
C TYR A 34 3.32 -3.66 0.52
N LEU A 35 4.14 -2.65 0.81
CA LEU A 35 5.58 -2.75 0.98
C LEU A 35 5.97 -2.20 2.36
N LEU A 36 7.06 -2.71 2.91
CA LEU A 36 7.72 -2.13 4.08
C LEU A 36 9.08 -1.58 3.63
N CYS A 37 9.29 -0.30 3.88
CA CYS A 37 10.59 0.36 3.75
C CYS A 37 11.16 0.65 5.14
N VAL A 38 12.45 0.42 5.31
CA VAL A 38 13.19 0.74 6.54
C VAL A 38 14.47 1.47 6.17
N VAL A 39 14.67 2.64 6.79
CA VAL A 39 15.83 3.50 6.56
C VAL A 39 16.55 3.76 7.87
N ASP A 40 17.86 3.62 7.87
CA ASP A 40 18.73 4.11 8.95
C ASP A 40 18.91 5.62 8.77
N THR A 41 18.30 6.41 9.64
CA THR A 41 18.32 7.89 9.54
C THR A 41 19.70 8.50 9.76
N GLY A 42 20.61 7.77 10.42
CA GLY A 42 21.96 8.26 10.66
C GLY A 42 22.87 8.17 9.45
N SER A 43 22.63 7.19 8.59
CA SER A 43 23.42 6.98 7.37
C SER A 43 22.64 7.29 6.09
N GLY A 44 21.33 7.51 6.16
CA GLY A 44 20.44 7.63 5.01
C GLY A 44 20.30 6.32 4.20
N LYS A 45 20.75 5.19 4.75
CA LYS A 45 20.79 3.92 4.04
C LYS A 45 19.45 3.20 4.14
N VAL A 46 18.90 2.78 3.01
CA VAL A 46 17.80 1.84 2.95
C VAL A 46 18.29 0.48 3.46
N LEU A 47 17.74 0.01 4.56
CA LEU A 47 18.07 -1.29 5.14
C LEU A 47 17.29 -2.40 4.47
N THR A 48 16.04 -2.13 4.12
CA THR A 48 15.21 -3.03 3.35
C THR A 48 14.08 -2.30 2.64
N LEU A 49 13.72 -2.85 1.47
CA LEU A 49 12.45 -2.66 0.81
C LEU A 49 11.90 -4.06 0.55
N THR A 50 10.81 -4.42 1.21
CA THR A 50 10.29 -5.78 1.15
C THR A 50 9.56 -6.06 -0.15
N PRO A 51 9.48 -7.35 -0.56
CA PRO A 51 8.60 -7.73 -1.67
C PRO A 51 7.14 -7.36 -1.43
N PRO A 52 6.38 -7.08 -2.50
CA PRO A 52 4.96 -6.73 -2.42
C PRO A 52 4.12 -7.82 -1.72
N ARG A 53 3.22 -7.42 -0.81
CA ARG A 53 2.33 -8.33 -0.07
C ARG A 53 0.88 -7.86 -0.09
N LYS A 54 -0.06 -8.81 -0.04
CA LYS A 54 -1.48 -8.50 0.14
C LYS A 54 -1.75 -7.93 1.53
N ILE A 55 -2.82 -7.13 1.64
CA ILE A 55 -3.22 -6.48 2.89
C ILE A 55 -3.42 -7.47 4.05
N ASP A 56 -3.97 -8.65 3.78
CA ASP A 56 -4.30 -9.65 4.80
C ASP A 56 -3.08 -10.43 5.27
N GLU A 57 -1.97 -10.36 4.53
CA GLU A 57 -0.80 -11.23 4.71
C GLU A 57 0.46 -10.44 5.12
N TYR A 58 0.46 -9.10 5.01
CA TYR A 58 1.69 -8.33 5.13
C TYR A 58 2.33 -8.41 6.53
N THR A 59 1.54 -8.37 7.61
CA THR A 59 2.08 -8.31 8.97
C THR A 59 3.00 -9.48 9.33
N PRO A 60 2.62 -10.77 9.14
CA PRO A 60 3.52 -11.88 9.44
C PRO A 60 4.74 -11.90 8.51
N HIS A 61 4.57 -11.59 7.22
CA HIS A 61 5.67 -11.55 6.27
C HIS A 61 6.65 -10.43 6.56
N PHE A 62 6.15 -9.21 6.81
CA PHE A 62 7.03 -8.08 7.17
C PHE A 62 7.75 -8.31 8.48
N SER A 63 7.13 -8.97 9.45
CA SER A 63 7.81 -9.36 10.69
C SER A 63 8.95 -10.34 10.42
N ALA A 64 8.72 -11.33 9.54
CA ALA A 64 9.75 -12.30 9.17
C ALA A 64 10.92 -11.67 8.41
N ASP A 65 10.65 -10.66 7.57
CA ASP A 65 11.67 -9.92 6.82
C ASP A 65 12.38 -8.89 7.70
N PHE A 66 11.69 -8.30 8.68
CA PHE A 66 12.19 -7.24 9.55
C PHE A 66 13.12 -7.76 10.68
N LEU A 67 12.77 -8.89 11.31
CA LEU A 67 13.53 -9.41 12.45
C LEU A 67 15.01 -9.72 12.11
N PRO A 68 15.35 -10.29 10.95
CA PRO A 68 16.74 -10.48 10.54
C PRO A 68 17.55 -9.18 10.44
N LEU A 69 16.91 -8.05 10.10
CA LEU A 69 17.61 -6.75 10.03
C LEU A 69 18.14 -6.33 11.40
N LEU A 70 17.37 -6.56 12.46
CA LEU A 70 17.80 -6.27 13.83
C LEU A 70 19.03 -7.10 14.23
N GLN A 71 19.13 -8.33 13.73
CA GLN A 71 20.31 -9.18 13.98
C GLN A 71 21.51 -8.72 13.16
N GLN A 72 21.30 -8.28 11.92
CA GLN A 72 22.35 -7.86 10.99
C GLN A 72 22.89 -6.47 11.30
N HIS A 73 22.02 -5.51 11.61
CA HIS A 73 22.35 -4.10 11.76
C HIS A 73 22.40 -3.63 13.23
N GLY A 74 21.93 -4.46 14.17
CA GLY A 74 21.79 -4.11 15.58
C GLY A 74 20.46 -3.43 15.88
N LEU A 75 20.24 -3.10 17.15
CA LEU A 75 19.02 -2.45 17.60
C LEU A 75 19.12 -0.93 17.39
N PRO A 76 18.11 -0.28 16.80
CA PRO A 76 18.09 1.18 16.71
C PRO A 76 17.82 1.79 18.08
N ARG A 77 18.12 3.09 18.22
CA ARG A 77 17.78 3.84 19.43
C ARG A 77 16.29 4.00 19.61
N GLU A 78 15.56 4.19 18.52
CA GLU A 78 14.12 4.36 18.45
C GLU A 78 13.61 4.03 17.04
N PHE A 79 12.32 3.75 16.92
CA PHE A 79 11.62 3.63 15.65
C PHE A 79 10.81 4.88 15.35
N TRP A 80 10.88 5.37 14.12
CA TRP A 80 10.08 6.48 13.63
C TRP A 80 9.01 5.95 12.68
N SER A 81 7.78 6.44 12.83
CA SER A 81 6.69 6.15 11.91
C SER A 81 5.80 7.38 11.75
N ALA A 82 5.30 7.63 10.55
CA ALA A 82 4.44 8.78 10.25
C ALA A 82 2.95 8.43 10.21
N ASP A 83 2.60 7.16 10.11
CA ASP A 83 1.23 6.71 9.91
C ASP A 83 0.79 5.62 10.88
N ASP A 84 -0.53 5.50 11.07
CA ASP A 84 -1.13 4.56 12.01
C ASP A 84 -0.85 3.08 11.64
N ARG A 85 -0.74 2.75 10.35
CA ARG A 85 -0.49 1.39 9.88
C ARG A 85 0.91 0.94 10.23
N THR A 86 1.90 1.77 9.94
CA THR A 86 3.30 1.54 10.31
C THR A 86 3.45 1.46 11.82
N THR A 87 2.80 2.37 12.55
CA THR A 87 2.77 2.37 14.02
C THR A 87 2.17 1.07 14.56
N ALA A 88 1.05 0.61 14.02
CA ALA A 88 0.41 -0.64 14.42
C ALA A 88 1.30 -1.86 14.15
N PHE A 89 2.04 -1.86 13.04
CA PHE A 89 2.98 -2.92 12.69
C PHE A 89 4.16 -2.98 13.66
N ILE A 90 4.82 -1.83 13.93
CA ILE A 90 6.08 -1.82 14.70
C ILE A 90 5.88 -1.85 16.21
N THR A 91 4.76 -1.35 16.73
CA THR A 91 4.53 -1.23 18.18
C THR A 91 4.67 -2.55 18.94
N PRO A 92 4.11 -3.69 18.51
CA PRO A 92 4.27 -4.97 19.19
C PRO A 92 5.73 -5.41 19.28
N ILE A 93 6.49 -5.21 18.21
CA ILE A 93 7.92 -5.57 18.12
C ILE A 93 8.73 -4.66 19.04
N ALA A 94 8.53 -3.35 18.94
CA ALA A 94 9.18 -2.34 19.74
C ALA A 94 8.99 -2.58 21.24
N LYS A 95 7.76 -2.91 21.64
CA LYS A 95 7.42 -3.24 23.03
C LYS A 95 8.18 -4.46 23.55
N GLN A 96 8.33 -5.50 22.74
CA GLN A 96 9.09 -6.70 23.12
C GLN A 96 10.58 -6.41 23.26
N LEU A 97 11.12 -5.49 22.45
CA LEU A 97 12.53 -5.12 22.45
C LEU A 97 12.86 -3.98 23.44
N GLY A 98 11.86 -3.34 24.03
CA GLY A 98 12.04 -2.18 24.90
C GLY A 98 12.53 -0.93 24.15
N ILE A 99 12.22 -0.80 22.85
CA ILE A 99 12.60 0.30 21.98
C ILE A 99 11.41 1.28 21.87
N PRO A 100 11.62 2.60 22.05
CA PRO A 100 10.54 3.58 21.89
C PRO A 100 10.12 3.70 20.42
N VAL A 101 8.82 3.99 20.22
CA VAL A 101 8.26 4.36 18.91
C VAL A 101 7.85 5.81 18.96
N ASN A 102 8.38 6.62 18.07
CA ASN A 102 8.06 8.02 17.92
C ASN A 102 7.26 8.22 16.62
N VAL A 103 6.06 8.74 16.75
CA VAL A 103 5.27 9.18 15.59
C VAL A 103 5.77 10.56 15.18
N GLN A 104 6.40 10.65 14.05
CA GLN A 104 6.95 11.88 13.47
C GLN A 104 6.01 12.40 12.39
N ALA A 105 5.68 13.70 12.45
CA ALA A 105 4.95 14.37 11.38
C ALA A 105 5.86 14.73 10.18
N ASP A 106 7.16 14.85 10.45
CA ASP A 106 8.16 15.20 9.43
C ASP A 106 9.21 14.09 9.34
N MET A 107 9.08 13.27 8.30
CA MET A 107 10.01 12.18 7.97
C MET A 107 10.72 12.44 6.64
N THR A 108 11.23 13.64 6.44
CA THR A 108 11.83 14.11 5.17
C THR A 108 12.71 13.06 4.47
N PRO A 109 13.65 12.33 5.14
CA PRO A 109 14.47 11.34 4.43
C PRO A 109 13.69 10.14 3.91
N MET A 110 12.57 9.80 4.54
CA MET A 110 11.68 8.74 4.10
C MET A 110 10.77 9.24 2.99
N ASP A 111 10.27 10.47 3.11
CA ASP A 111 9.36 11.07 2.13
C ASP A 111 10.09 11.28 0.79
N GLU A 112 11.31 11.82 0.80
CA GLU A 112 12.14 11.95 -0.41
C GLU A 112 12.39 10.59 -1.09
N LEU A 113 12.71 9.56 -0.30
CA LEU A 113 12.92 8.22 -0.82
C LEU A 113 11.63 7.62 -1.41
N LEU A 114 10.49 7.83 -0.76
CA LEU A 114 9.22 7.33 -1.25
C LEU A 114 8.81 8.05 -2.54
N ASP A 115 9.03 9.34 -2.65
CA ASP A 115 8.77 10.11 -3.88
C ASP A 115 9.62 9.57 -5.05
N GLU A 116 10.94 9.38 -4.85
CA GLU A 116 11.81 8.76 -5.86
C GLU A 116 11.36 7.34 -6.25
N LEU A 117 10.91 6.55 -5.25
CA LEU A 117 10.42 5.20 -5.49
C LEU A 117 9.10 5.21 -6.26
N TYR A 118 8.18 6.12 -5.94
CA TYR A 118 6.92 6.27 -6.66
C TYR A 118 7.15 6.69 -8.12
N ASP A 119 8.05 7.61 -8.36
CA ASP A 119 8.43 8.03 -9.71
C ASP A 119 9.01 6.85 -10.50
N HIS A 120 9.93 6.09 -9.91
CA HIS A 120 10.51 4.89 -10.52
C HIS A 120 9.48 3.79 -10.82
N LEU A 121 8.56 3.54 -9.89
CA LEU A 121 7.52 2.54 -10.08
C LEU A 121 6.49 2.97 -11.15
N ASN A 122 6.22 4.25 -11.25
CA ASN A 122 5.36 4.79 -12.30
C ASN A 122 6.03 4.70 -13.68
N ASP A 123 7.31 5.07 -13.78
CA ASP A 123 8.07 4.99 -15.02
C ASP A 123 8.24 3.54 -15.50
N ALA A 124 8.57 2.62 -14.58
CA ALA A 124 8.70 1.19 -14.89
C ALA A 124 7.37 0.55 -15.35
N SER A 125 6.24 1.08 -14.88
CA SER A 125 4.92 0.64 -15.33
C SER A 125 4.64 1.04 -16.79
N PHE A 126 5.23 2.14 -17.24
CA PHE A 126 5.10 2.63 -18.62
C PHE A 126 5.99 1.85 -19.59
N GLU A 127 7.21 1.51 -19.22
CA GLU A 127 8.13 0.76 -20.10
C GLU A 127 7.75 -0.72 -20.25
N GLY A 128 7.15 -1.34 -19.23
CA GLY A 128 6.68 -2.72 -19.30
C GLY A 128 5.32 -2.89 -20.00
N ALA A 129 4.56 -1.83 -20.23
CA ALA A 129 3.27 -1.87 -20.91
C ALA A 129 3.43 -2.08 -22.42
N ASP A 130 4.56 -1.69 -23.01
CA ASP A 130 4.82 -1.84 -24.43
C ASP A 130 5.27 -3.27 -24.84
N GLU A 131 5.81 -4.07 -23.89
CA GLU A 131 6.23 -5.46 -24.17
C GLU A 131 5.18 -6.53 -23.84
N MET A 132 4.21 -6.23 -22.98
CA MET A 132 3.03 -7.06 -22.77
C MET A 132 1.88 -6.53 -23.62
N GLY A 133 1.79 -7.04 -24.84
CA GLY A 133 0.78 -6.67 -25.81
C GLY A 133 -0.59 -6.42 -25.21
N ASN A 134 -1.12 -5.22 -25.42
CA ASN A 134 -2.38 -4.66 -24.97
C ASN A 134 -2.50 -4.52 -23.44
N ALA A 135 -2.10 -3.36 -22.90
CA ALA A 135 -2.73 -2.86 -21.69
C ALA A 135 -4.27 -2.94 -21.91
N PRO A 136 -5.03 -3.55 -20.98
CA PRO A 136 -6.48 -3.59 -21.13
C PRO A 136 -6.97 -2.15 -21.31
N ASP A 137 -7.73 -1.90 -22.36
CA ASP A 137 -8.40 -0.61 -22.60
C ASP A 137 -9.08 -0.19 -21.28
N ASP A 138 -9.00 1.09 -20.91
CA ASP A 138 -9.65 1.62 -19.70
C ASP A 138 -11.10 1.13 -19.59
N ALA A 139 -11.79 0.98 -20.73
CA ALA A 139 -13.12 0.41 -20.81
C ALA A 139 -13.16 -1.07 -20.40
N GLU A 140 -12.10 -1.85 -20.63
CA GLU A 140 -12.03 -3.26 -20.22
C GLU A 140 -11.77 -3.39 -18.71
N VAL A 141 -10.90 -2.57 -18.16
CA VAL A 141 -10.67 -2.47 -16.70
C VAL A 141 -11.96 -2.11 -15.99
N LEU A 142 -12.68 -1.12 -16.49
CA LEU A 142 -13.97 -0.71 -15.93
C LEU A 142 -15.04 -1.80 -16.05
N ARG A 143 -15.05 -2.59 -17.14
CA ARG A 143 -15.96 -3.74 -17.29
C ARG A 143 -15.65 -4.84 -16.27
N LEU A 144 -14.37 -5.17 -16.05
CA LEU A 144 -13.95 -6.14 -15.03
C LEU A 144 -14.32 -5.67 -13.64
N LEU A 145 -14.11 -4.39 -13.34
CA LEU A 145 -14.52 -3.80 -12.07
C LEU A 145 -16.05 -3.87 -11.90
N ALA A 146 -16.82 -3.54 -12.92
CA ALA A 146 -18.28 -3.63 -12.88
C ALA A 146 -18.76 -5.07 -12.65
N ALA A 147 -18.15 -6.05 -13.32
CA ALA A 147 -18.47 -7.47 -13.12
C ALA A 147 -18.14 -7.89 -11.68
N HIS A 148 -16.99 -7.51 -11.16
CA HIS A 148 -16.59 -7.83 -9.78
C HIS A 148 -17.55 -7.22 -8.73
N ILE A 149 -17.96 -5.96 -8.91
CA ILE A 149 -18.94 -5.31 -8.03
C ILE A 149 -20.30 -6.00 -8.08
N ALA A 150 -20.71 -6.47 -9.27
CA ALA A 150 -21.98 -7.17 -9.43
C ALA A 150 -21.96 -8.55 -8.73
N ASP A 151 -20.83 -9.24 -8.74
CA ASP A 151 -20.66 -10.57 -8.15
C ASP A 151 -20.37 -10.54 -6.63
N ALA A 152 -19.69 -9.50 -6.16
CA ALA A 152 -19.27 -9.36 -4.76
C ALA A 152 -19.52 -7.93 -4.24
N PRO A 153 -20.78 -7.50 -4.07
CA PRO A 153 -21.13 -6.14 -3.67
C PRO A 153 -20.62 -5.74 -2.27
N GLU A 154 -20.34 -6.71 -1.40
CA GLU A 154 -19.73 -6.49 -0.08
C GLU A 154 -18.35 -5.85 -0.15
N THR A 155 -17.62 -5.99 -1.25
CA THR A 155 -16.30 -5.36 -1.47
C THR A 155 -16.38 -3.84 -1.48
N LEU A 156 -17.54 -3.28 -1.82
CA LEU A 156 -17.78 -1.84 -1.79
C LEU A 156 -17.58 -1.24 -0.39
N ARG A 157 -17.74 -2.04 0.66
CA ARG A 157 -17.56 -1.56 2.06
C ARG A 157 -16.14 -1.09 2.35
N ALA A 158 -15.17 -1.66 1.66
CA ALA A 158 -13.75 -1.31 1.82
C ALA A 158 -13.33 -0.09 0.99
N ILE A 159 -14.19 0.37 0.06
CA ILE A 159 -13.89 1.50 -0.82
C ILE A 159 -14.18 2.82 -0.08
N PRO A 160 -13.25 3.80 -0.10
CA PRO A 160 -13.48 5.13 0.47
C PRO A 160 -14.67 5.86 -0.19
N ASP A 161 -15.38 6.69 0.58
CA ASP A 161 -16.59 7.37 0.15
C ASP A 161 -16.42 8.22 -1.12
N TYR A 162 -15.29 8.94 -1.23
CA TYR A 162 -15.01 9.77 -2.40
C TYR A 162 -14.85 8.95 -3.69
N MET A 163 -14.32 7.71 -3.60
CA MET A 163 -14.14 6.83 -4.75
C MET A 163 -15.45 6.19 -5.23
N LEU A 164 -16.42 5.95 -4.34
CA LEU A 164 -17.69 5.32 -4.72
C LEU A 164 -18.43 6.12 -5.78
N THR A 165 -18.43 7.43 -5.66
CA THR A 165 -19.11 8.34 -6.59
C THR A 165 -18.36 8.43 -7.92
N GLU A 166 -17.03 8.41 -7.92
CA GLU A 166 -16.19 8.39 -9.13
C GLU A 166 -16.35 7.07 -9.89
N ILE A 167 -16.27 5.93 -9.19
CA ILE A 167 -16.46 4.59 -9.76
C ILE A 167 -17.87 4.50 -10.38
N ARG A 168 -18.90 5.00 -9.69
CA ARG A 168 -20.26 5.03 -10.20
C ARG A 168 -20.36 5.81 -11.51
N ALA A 169 -19.76 7.00 -11.56
CA ALA A 169 -19.74 7.83 -12.76
C ALA A 169 -19.04 7.12 -13.92
N ALA A 170 -17.89 6.51 -13.69
CA ALA A 170 -17.13 5.78 -14.69
C ALA A 170 -17.89 4.56 -15.22
N ILE A 171 -18.49 3.76 -14.35
CA ILE A 171 -19.27 2.57 -14.73
C ILE A 171 -20.56 2.92 -15.43
N SER A 172 -21.15 4.10 -15.19
CA SER A 172 -22.41 4.53 -15.82
C SER A 172 -22.32 4.65 -17.35
N ALA A 173 -21.14 4.84 -17.89
CA ALA A 173 -20.87 4.91 -19.33
C ALA A 173 -20.76 3.53 -20.00
N LEU A 174 -20.71 2.45 -19.22
CA LEU A 174 -20.52 1.09 -19.76
C LEU A 174 -21.84 0.40 -20.11
N PRO A 175 -21.90 -0.33 -21.23
CA PRO A 175 -23.03 -1.21 -21.49
C PRO A 175 -23.06 -2.37 -20.49
N ASN A 176 -24.26 -2.81 -20.11
CA ASN A 176 -24.49 -3.95 -19.19
C ASN A 176 -24.01 -3.78 -17.74
N SER A 177 -23.80 -2.55 -17.27
CA SER A 177 -23.34 -2.25 -15.91
C SER A 177 -24.46 -2.15 -14.86
N ARG A 178 -25.70 -2.47 -15.21
CA ARG A 178 -26.90 -2.23 -14.36
C ARG A 178 -26.78 -2.85 -12.96
N ASN A 179 -26.28 -4.07 -12.84
CA ASN A 179 -26.17 -4.74 -11.54
C ASN A 179 -25.13 -4.06 -10.66
N ALA A 180 -23.98 -3.68 -11.21
CA ALA A 180 -22.95 -2.93 -10.50
C ALA A 180 -23.43 -1.55 -10.06
N LEU A 181 -24.17 -0.86 -10.93
CA LEU A 181 -24.77 0.45 -10.58
C LEU A 181 -25.80 0.31 -9.46
N CYS A 182 -26.64 -0.71 -9.46
CA CYS A 182 -27.56 -0.97 -8.37
C CYS A 182 -26.82 -1.18 -7.04
N ALA A 183 -25.76 -2.00 -7.04
CA ALA A 183 -24.96 -2.25 -5.85
C ALA A 183 -24.27 -0.97 -5.33
N LEU A 184 -23.71 -0.16 -6.23
CA LEU A 184 -23.11 1.13 -5.89
C LEU A 184 -24.15 2.12 -5.34
N ASP A 185 -25.32 2.22 -5.96
CA ASP A 185 -26.40 3.12 -5.52
C ASP A 185 -26.92 2.72 -4.13
N GLU A 186 -27.03 1.42 -3.85
CA GLU A 186 -27.39 0.91 -2.52
C GLU A 186 -26.34 1.26 -1.47
N GLU A 187 -25.06 1.07 -1.78
CA GLU A 187 -23.98 1.37 -0.85
C GLU A 187 -23.85 2.89 -0.59
N ILE A 188 -23.91 3.72 -1.65
CA ILE A 188 -23.93 5.19 -1.54
C ILE A 188 -25.10 5.65 -0.67
N LYS A 189 -26.30 5.09 -0.90
CA LYS A 189 -27.47 5.38 -0.10
C LYS A 189 -27.32 4.92 1.35
N ARG A 190 -26.74 3.73 1.57
CA ARG A 190 -26.44 3.21 2.92
C ARG A 190 -25.52 4.14 3.70
N ARG A 191 -24.54 4.73 3.04
CA ARG A 191 -23.60 5.70 3.65
C ARG A 191 -24.13 7.12 3.70
N ARG A 192 -25.31 7.40 3.14
CA ARG A 192 -25.93 8.73 3.06
C ARG A 192 -25.04 9.76 2.36
N LEU A 193 -24.30 9.33 1.34
CA LEU A 193 -23.49 10.23 0.53
C LEU A 193 -24.38 11.10 -0.37
N PRO A 194 -24.04 12.40 -0.59
CA PRO A 194 -24.79 13.25 -1.51
C PRO A 194 -24.65 12.72 -2.95
N PRO A 195 -25.71 12.81 -3.76
CA PRO A 195 -25.62 12.50 -5.18
C PRO A 195 -24.66 13.49 -5.87
N HIS A 196 -23.84 13.00 -6.78
CA HIS A 196 -23.01 13.87 -7.62
C HIS A 196 -23.91 14.83 -8.43
N GLN A 197 -23.61 16.13 -8.35
CA GLN A 197 -24.12 17.15 -9.28
C GLN A 197 -23.27 17.20 -10.53
#